data_6d0e01b9584040eff682ce21cb3811ac
#
_entry.id   6d0e01b9584040eff682ce21cb3811ac
#
_cell.length_a   1.000
_cell.length_b   1.000
_cell.length_c   1.000
_cell.angle_alpha   90.00
_cell.angle_beta   90.00
_cell.angle_gamma   90.00
#
_symmetry.space_group_name_H-M   'P 1'
#
loop_
_entity.id
_entity.type
_entity.pdbx_description
1 polymer ?
#
loop_
_entity_poly.entity_id
_entity_poly.type
_entity_poly.pdbx_seq_one_letter_code
_entity_poly.pdbx_strand_id
1 'polypeptide(L)'
;MKNYVQIENVQMSFDTKQGTFVALKDIDLKINSGEFITLIGHSGCGKSTLLNLIAGLLMPTDGIMLCANREIAGPGPDRGVVFQNHSLLPWLTCAENVHLAVERVFSATESIQQLNQRTSDALALVHLTHAEHKYPHEISGGMKQRVGIARALSMQPKVLLMDEPFGALDALTRAHLQDELMKIVASTNSTVVMVTHDVDEAVLLSDRIVMMTNGPAATIGEILTVDLPKPRNRLALANDTHYHSLRGSVLEFLYQKQAKKVAA
;
A
#
# COMPACT_ATOMS: atom_id res chain seq x y z
N MET A 1 -1.86 19.50 1.19
CA MET A 1 -0.70 19.86 2.06
C MET A 1 0.55 19.30 1.39
N LYS A 2 1.56 20.11 1.15
CA LYS A 2 2.85 19.60 0.66
C LYS A 2 3.52 18.81 1.78
N ASN A 3 4.24 17.72 1.41
CA ASN A 3 4.99 16.88 2.34
C ASN A 3 4.15 16.33 3.50
N TYR A 4 3.06 15.59 3.18
CA TYR A 4 2.16 15.01 4.19
C TYR A 4 2.84 13.89 4.97
N VAL A 5 3.60 13.02 4.28
CA VAL A 5 4.53 12.05 4.90
C VAL A 5 5.95 12.50 4.55
N GLN A 6 6.81 12.58 5.55
CA GLN A 6 8.21 12.97 5.41
C GLN A 6 9.09 11.91 6.05
N ILE A 7 10.06 11.45 5.31
CA ILE A 7 11.04 10.44 5.70
C ILE A 7 12.39 11.10 5.47
N GLU A 8 13.17 11.31 6.52
CA GLU A 8 14.42 12.08 6.47
C GLU A 8 15.55 11.24 7.05
N ASN A 9 16.51 10.89 6.17
CA ASN A 9 17.71 10.13 6.48
C ASN A 9 17.44 8.85 7.29
N VAL A 10 16.37 8.12 6.94
CA VAL A 10 15.93 6.95 7.70
C VAL A 10 16.80 5.74 7.41
N GLN A 11 17.25 5.08 8.49
CA GLN A 11 17.93 3.80 8.48
C GLN A 11 17.10 2.77 9.28
N MET A 12 17.13 1.52 8.82
CA MET A 12 16.55 0.39 9.53
C MET A 12 17.50 -0.78 9.55
N SER A 13 17.85 -1.22 10.75
CA SER A 13 18.74 -2.36 11.02
C SER A 13 18.06 -3.37 11.93
N PHE A 14 18.38 -4.64 11.72
CA PHE A 14 17.90 -5.75 12.55
C PHE A 14 19.07 -6.48 13.18
N ASP A 15 18.99 -6.78 14.47
CA ASP A 15 19.96 -7.64 15.13
C ASP A 15 19.65 -9.10 14.80
N THR A 16 20.64 -9.79 14.26
CA THR A 16 20.56 -11.20 13.90
C THR A 16 21.62 -12.01 14.65
N LYS A 17 21.48 -13.33 14.65
CA LYS A 17 22.50 -14.22 15.25
C LYS A 17 23.89 -14.08 14.59
N GLN A 18 23.96 -13.52 13.39
CA GLN A 18 25.19 -13.34 12.59
C GLN A 18 25.72 -11.90 12.63
N GLY A 19 25.11 -11.03 13.44
CA GLY A 19 25.44 -9.61 13.53
C GLY A 19 24.29 -8.70 13.07
N THR A 20 24.55 -7.40 12.98
CA THR A 20 23.56 -6.41 12.57
C THR A 20 23.35 -6.44 11.07
N PHE A 21 22.11 -6.64 10.63
CA PHE A 21 21.69 -6.60 9.23
C PHE A 21 21.05 -5.24 8.94
N VAL A 22 21.68 -4.43 8.07
CA VAL A 22 21.13 -3.15 7.62
C VAL A 22 20.16 -3.44 6.46
N ALA A 23 18.87 -3.27 6.69
CA ALA A 23 17.84 -3.48 5.67
C ALA A 23 17.66 -2.26 4.77
N LEU A 24 17.54 -1.07 5.37
CA LEU A 24 17.36 0.21 4.70
C LEU A 24 18.44 1.19 5.17
N LYS A 25 18.93 2.02 4.25
CA LYS A 25 19.92 3.04 4.54
C LYS A 25 19.67 4.30 3.72
N ASP A 26 19.86 5.47 4.35
CA ASP A 26 19.77 6.79 3.72
C ASP A 26 18.47 6.94 2.91
N ILE A 27 17.32 6.65 3.54
CA ILE A 27 16.00 6.79 2.91
C ILE A 27 15.50 8.22 3.12
N ASP A 28 15.37 8.95 2.02
CA ASP A 28 14.78 10.29 1.96
C ASP A 28 13.58 10.27 1.01
N LEU A 29 12.38 10.54 1.52
CA LEU A 29 11.16 10.56 0.72
C LEU A 29 10.14 11.55 1.29
N LYS A 30 9.59 12.39 0.41
CA LYS A 30 8.49 13.31 0.73
C LYS A 30 7.28 12.96 -0.13
N ILE A 31 6.13 12.75 0.53
CA ILE A 31 4.88 12.37 -0.11
C ILE A 31 3.85 13.48 0.16
N ASN A 32 3.18 13.96 -0.89
CA ASN A 32 2.16 14.98 -0.76
C ASN A 32 0.81 14.39 -0.33
N SER A 33 -0.05 15.21 0.25
CA SER A 33 -1.44 14.81 0.54
C SER A 33 -2.18 14.51 -0.76
N GLY A 34 -2.89 13.37 -0.78
CA GLY A 34 -3.64 12.90 -1.94
C GLY A 34 -2.80 12.31 -3.06
N GLU A 35 -1.48 12.14 -2.83
CA GLU A 35 -0.59 11.53 -3.80
C GLU A 35 -0.65 10.00 -3.71
N PHE A 36 -0.66 9.33 -4.83
CA PHE A 36 -0.53 7.87 -4.92
C PHE A 36 0.89 7.52 -5.33
N ILE A 37 1.66 6.92 -4.45
CA ILE A 37 3.01 6.42 -4.78
C ILE A 37 3.07 4.90 -4.72
N THR A 38 3.91 4.32 -5.58
CA THR A 38 4.22 2.89 -5.56
C THR A 38 5.70 2.67 -5.27
N LEU A 39 5.97 1.77 -4.34
CA LEU A 39 7.31 1.25 -4.07
C LEU A 39 7.52 -0.01 -4.92
N ILE A 40 8.52 -0.02 -5.79
CA ILE A 40 8.86 -1.17 -6.62
C ILE A 40 10.34 -1.54 -6.48
N GLY A 41 10.66 -2.80 -6.63
CA GLY A 41 12.02 -3.33 -6.52
C GLY A 41 12.00 -4.84 -6.29
N HIS A 42 13.16 -5.47 -6.27
CA HIS A 42 13.27 -6.92 -6.11
C HIS A 42 12.79 -7.41 -4.74
N SER A 43 12.48 -8.71 -4.67
CA SER A 43 12.13 -9.35 -3.39
C SER A 43 13.28 -9.17 -2.38
N GLY A 44 12.94 -8.84 -1.14
CA GLY A 44 13.91 -8.63 -0.06
C GLY A 44 14.64 -7.28 -0.08
N CYS A 45 14.29 -6.33 -0.96
CA CYS A 45 14.90 -4.98 -0.96
C CYS A 45 14.31 -4.00 0.06
N GLY A 46 13.49 -4.46 1.01
CA GLY A 46 13.03 -3.63 2.12
C GLY A 46 11.74 -2.83 1.86
N LYS A 47 10.98 -3.05 0.78
CA LYS A 47 9.71 -2.34 0.48
C LYS A 47 8.69 -2.46 1.62
N SER A 48 8.40 -3.69 2.05
CA SER A 48 7.49 -3.95 3.17
C SER A 48 8.04 -3.40 4.49
N THR A 49 9.36 -3.38 4.67
CA THR A 49 10.00 -2.74 5.83
C THR A 49 9.73 -1.23 5.84
N LEU A 50 9.92 -0.54 4.70
CA LEU A 50 9.61 0.88 4.57
C LEU A 50 8.12 1.16 4.77
N LEU A 51 7.24 0.31 4.23
CA LEU A 51 5.80 0.41 4.45
C LEU A 51 5.44 0.30 5.93
N ASN A 52 6.04 -0.68 6.65
CA ASN A 52 5.81 -0.90 8.08
C ASN A 52 6.36 0.24 8.95
N LEU A 53 7.44 0.88 8.53
CA LEU A 53 7.94 2.10 9.18
C LEU A 53 6.92 3.25 9.01
N ILE A 54 6.37 3.47 7.82
CA ILE A 54 5.34 4.49 7.59
C ILE A 54 4.07 4.17 8.39
N ALA A 55 3.71 2.89 8.53
CA ALA A 55 2.58 2.45 9.35
C ALA A 55 2.79 2.69 10.87
N GLY A 56 4.04 2.88 11.30
CA GLY A 56 4.40 2.93 12.71
C GLY A 56 4.42 1.55 13.39
N LEU A 57 4.45 0.47 12.59
CA LEU A 57 4.59 -0.91 13.09
C LEU A 57 6.05 -1.27 13.39
N LEU A 58 6.98 -0.55 12.78
CA LEU A 58 8.40 -0.57 13.06
C LEU A 58 8.88 0.85 13.35
N MET A 59 9.91 0.99 14.18
CA MET A 59 10.59 2.24 14.42
C MET A 59 11.94 2.25 13.70
N PRO A 60 12.34 3.37 13.07
CA PRO A 60 13.65 3.45 12.45
C PRO A 60 14.76 3.35 13.50
N THR A 61 15.91 2.79 13.11
CA THR A 61 17.11 2.78 13.97
C THR A 61 17.83 4.12 13.96
N ASP A 62 17.62 4.92 12.91
CA ASP A 62 18.13 6.29 12.78
C ASP A 62 17.25 7.08 11.80
N GLY A 63 17.28 8.42 11.87
CA GLY A 63 16.47 9.31 11.06
C GLY A 63 15.11 9.62 11.67
N ILE A 64 14.30 10.39 10.94
CA ILE A 64 13.02 10.92 11.42
C ILE A 64 11.92 10.60 10.40
N MET A 65 10.74 10.24 10.93
CA MET A 65 9.53 10.04 10.11
C MET A 65 8.37 10.87 10.64
N LEU A 66 7.77 11.66 9.78
CA LEU A 66 6.65 12.52 10.12
C LEU A 66 5.44 12.17 9.25
N CYS A 67 4.25 12.20 9.86
CA CYS A 67 2.95 12.19 9.17
C CYS A 67 2.14 13.40 9.64
N ALA A 68 1.65 14.23 8.71
CA ALA A 68 0.94 15.48 9.01
C ALA A 68 1.73 16.38 9.98
N ASN A 69 3.04 16.49 9.82
CA ASN A 69 3.99 17.22 10.69
C ASN A 69 4.06 16.71 12.14
N ARG A 70 3.66 15.48 12.40
CA ARG A 70 3.81 14.80 13.69
C ARG A 70 4.69 13.58 13.53
N GLU A 71 5.56 13.33 14.48
CA GLU A 71 6.40 12.15 14.48
C GLU A 71 5.57 10.87 14.52
N ILE A 72 5.97 9.87 13.73
CA ILE A 72 5.36 8.56 13.72
C ILE A 72 5.92 7.77 14.91
N ALA A 73 5.27 7.87 16.07
CA ALA A 73 5.67 7.17 17.28
C ALA A 73 4.97 5.82 17.48
N GLY A 74 4.14 5.38 16.53
CA GLY A 74 3.40 4.11 16.60
C GLY A 74 2.27 4.03 15.58
N PRO A 75 1.51 2.91 15.56
CA PRO A 75 0.32 2.78 14.72
C PRO A 75 -0.75 3.82 15.11
N GLY A 76 -1.48 4.30 14.11
CA GLY A 76 -2.55 5.29 14.33
C GLY A 76 -3.74 5.08 13.39
N PRO A 77 -4.96 5.54 13.77
CA PRO A 77 -6.17 5.39 12.95
C PRO A 77 -6.14 6.21 11.66
N ASP A 78 -5.23 7.17 11.57
CA ASP A 78 -4.96 7.98 10.39
C ASP A 78 -4.25 7.21 9.27
N ARG A 79 -3.71 6.02 9.58
CA ARG A 79 -2.99 5.12 8.66
C ARG A 79 -3.65 3.76 8.61
N GLY A 80 -4.33 3.46 7.49
CA GLY A 80 -4.92 2.15 7.21
C GLY A 80 -3.90 1.24 6.52
N VAL A 81 -3.81 -0.03 6.94
CA VAL A 81 -2.86 -1.00 6.37
C VAL A 81 -3.61 -2.19 5.77
N VAL A 82 -3.27 -2.52 4.52
CA VAL A 82 -3.64 -3.76 3.84
C VAL A 82 -2.39 -4.64 3.77
N PHE A 83 -2.39 -5.74 4.50
CA PHE A 83 -1.26 -6.66 4.57
C PHE A 83 -1.28 -7.68 3.43
N GLN A 84 -0.11 -8.13 3.00
CA GLN A 84 0.07 -9.19 2.01
C GLN A 84 -0.64 -10.48 2.42
N ASN A 85 -0.56 -10.87 3.68
CA ASN A 85 -1.15 -12.09 4.23
C ASN A 85 -2.59 -11.93 4.73
N HIS A 86 -3.37 -10.99 4.18
CA HIS A 86 -4.76 -10.70 4.51
C HIS A 86 -5.00 -10.34 6.00
N SER A 87 -4.32 -10.97 6.95
CA SER A 87 -4.36 -10.74 8.42
C SER A 87 -5.79 -10.68 8.98
N LEU A 88 -6.67 -11.58 8.50
CA LEU A 88 -8.02 -11.72 9.03
C LEU A 88 -8.00 -12.58 10.30
N LEU A 89 -8.83 -12.20 11.26
CA LEU A 89 -9.05 -12.97 12.47
C LEU A 89 -9.92 -14.19 12.12
N PRO A 90 -9.43 -15.44 12.25
CA PRO A 90 -10.09 -16.63 11.72
C PRO A 90 -11.36 -17.01 12.47
N TRP A 91 -11.57 -16.50 13.67
CA TRP A 91 -12.75 -16.72 14.52
C TRP A 91 -13.84 -15.65 14.33
N LEU A 92 -13.61 -14.65 13.50
CA LEU A 92 -14.57 -13.61 13.13
C LEU A 92 -15.04 -13.80 11.69
N THR A 93 -16.31 -13.50 11.42
CA THR A 93 -16.87 -13.42 10.06
C THR A 93 -16.24 -12.30 9.25
N CYS A 94 -16.53 -12.21 7.95
CA CYS A 94 -16.09 -11.11 7.11
C CYS A 94 -16.57 -9.76 7.65
N ALA A 95 -17.85 -9.68 8.02
CA ALA A 95 -18.44 -8.45 8.58
C ALA A 95 -17.76 -8.07 9.92
N GLU A 96 -17.58 -9.01 10.82
CA GLU A 96 -16.95 -8.77 12.12
C GLU A 96 -15.49 -8.35 11.99
N ASN A 97 -14.73 -8.89 11.00
CA ASN A 97 -13.37 -8.46 10.70
C ASN A 97 -13.30 -6.99 10.26
N VAL A 98 -14.28 -6.51 9.51
CA VAL A 98 -14.39 -5.10 9.10
C VAL A 98 -14.92 -4.26 10.25
N HIS A 99 -15.96 -4.73 10.95
CA HIS A 99 -16.60 -4.02 12.05
C HIS A 99 -15.65 -3.68 13.19
N LEU A 100 -14.70 -4.58 13.51
CA LEU A 100 -13.69 -4.35 14.54
C LEU A 100 -12.89 -3.05 14.29
N ALA A 101 -12.55 -2.77 13.04
CA ALA A 101 -11.83 -1.55 12.67
C ALA A 101 -12.74 -0.32 12.72
N VAL A 102 -13.97 -0.45 12.25
CA VAL A 102 -15.00 0.59 12.32
C VAL A 102 -15.29 0.99 13.77
N GLU A 103 -15.56 0.00 14.62
CA GLU A 103 -15.83 0.21 16.05
C GLU A 103 -14.65 0.92 16.73
N ARG A 104 -13.41 0.47 16.47
CA ARG A 104 -12.21 1.06 17.07
C ARG A 104 -12.05 2.55 16.76
N VAL A 105 -12.47 2.98 15.58
CA VAL A 105 -12.29 4.37 15.12
C VAL A 105 -13.48 5.25 15.48
N PHE A 106 -14.71 4.75 15.36
CA PHE A 106 -15.92 5.59 15.38
C PHE A 106 -16.84 5.37 16.58
N SER A 107 -16.60 4.38 17.44
CA SER A 107 -17.50 4.06 18.57
C SER A 107 -17.74 5.22 19.54
N ALA A 108 -16.78 6.18 19.65
CA ALA A 108 -16.93 7.34 20.49
C ALA A 108 -17.84 8.43 19.89
N THR A 109 -18.11 8.39 18.59
CA THR A 109 -18.79 9.47 17.85
C THR A 109 -20.04 9.02 17.10
N GLU A 110 -20.22 7.72 16.88
CA GLU A 110 -21.31 7.17 16.07
C GLU A 110 -22.13 6.12 16.83
N SER A 111 -23.41 6.01 16.47
CA SER A 111 -24.32 4.99 17.00
C SER A 111 -24.00 3.61 16.43
N ILE A 112 -24.44 2.55 17.11
CA ILE A 112 -24.30 1.14 16.65
C ILE A 112 -24.88 0.97 15.24
N GLN A 113 -25.98 1.63 14.93
CA GLN A 113 -26.61 1.54 13.61
C GLN A 113 -25.70 2.15 12.52
N GLN A 114 -25.02 3.27 12.80
CA GLN A 114 -24.07 3.90 11.89
C GLN A 114 -22.81 3.04 11.70
N LEU A 115 -22.30 2.42 12.77
CA LEU A 115 -21.17 1.49 12.70
C LEU A 115 -21.50 0.27 11.82
N ASN A 116 -22.69 -0.30 11.98
CA ASN A 116 -23.17 -1.40 11.15
C ASN A 116 -23.30 -0.98 9.68
N GLN A 117 -23.83 0.20 9.41
CA GLN A 117 -23.95 0.73 8.06
C GLN A 117 -22.58 0.90 7.39
N ARG A 118 -21.59 1.47 8.08
CA ARG A 118 -20.21 1.58 7.58
C ARG A 118 -19.61 0.23 7.23
N THR A 119 -19.87 -0.78 8.06
CA THR A 119 -19.40 -2.14 7.82
C THR A 119 -20.01 -2.73 6.54
N SER A 120 -21.32 -2.60 6.38
CA SER A 120 -22.04 -3.06 5.18
C SER A 120 -21.57 -2.31 3.92
N ASP A 121 -21.42 -0.99 3.98
CA ASP A 121 -20.95 -0.17 2.87
C ASP A 121 -19.55 -0.58 2.44
N ALA A 122 -18.65 -0.84 3.40
CA ALA A 122 -17.28 -1.27 3.11
C ALA A 122 -17.25 -2.65 2.42
N LEU A 123 -18.12 -3.59 2.82
CA LEU A 123 -18.23 -4.90 2.17
C LEU A 123 -18.90 -4.80 0.79
N ALA A 124 -19.90 -3.93 0.63
CA ALA A 124 -20.53 -3.68 -0.67
C ALA A 124 -19.54 -3.12 -1.68
N LEU A 125 -18.67 -2.22 -1.25
CA LEU A 125 -17.63 -1.58 -2.05
C LEU A 125 -16.64 -2.59 -2.67
N VAL A 126 -16.36 -3.68 -1.99
CA VAL A 126 -15.50 -4.77 -2.49
C VAL A 126 -16.34 -5.97 -3.02
N HIS A 127 -17.65 -5.81 -3.24
CA HIS A 127 -18.57 -6.82 -3.73
C HIS A 127 -18.61 -8.10 -2.89
N LEU A 128 -18.63 -7.97 -1.58
CA LEU A 128 -18.64 -9.08 -0.63
C LEU A 128 -19.87 -9.12 0.29
N THR A 129 -20.95 -8.40 -0.01
CA THR A 129 -22.20 -8.42 0.76
C THR A 129 -22.75 -9.85 0.91
N HIS A 130 -22.65 -10.68 -0.15
CA HIS A 130 -23.10 -12.08 -0.13
C HIS A 130 -22.27 -13.00 0.79
N ALA A 131 -21.14 -12.53 1.29
CA ALA A 131 -20.21 -13.29 2.12
C ALA A 131 -20.01 -12.69 3.52
N GLU A 132 -20.83 -11.71 3.92
CA GLU A 132 -20.65 -10.97 5.17
C GLU A 132 -20.65 -11.87 6.43
N HIS A 133 -21.43 -12.95 6.41
CA HIS A 133 -21.54 -13.90 7.53
C HIS A 133 -20.57 -15.09 7.43
N LYS A 134 -19.75 -15.18 6.36
CA LYS A 134 -18.77 -16.26 6.19
C LYS A 134 -17.51 -15.99 6.97
N TYR A 135 -16.90 -17.08 7.47
CA TYR A 135 -15.61 -17.05 8.11
C TYR A 135 -14.46 -17.08 7.08
N PRO A 136 -13.24 -16.65 7.46
CA PRO A 136 -12.10 -16.66 6.54
C PRO A 136 -11.78 -18.03 5.91
N HIS A 137 -12.03 -19.14 6.61
CA HIS A 137 -11.80 -20.49 6.07
C HIS A 137 -12.83 -20.92 5.03
N GLU A 138 -13.98 -20.22 4.92
CA GLU A 138 -15.06 -20.51 3.98
C GLU A 138 -14.98 -19.70 2.68
N ILE A 139 -14.00 -18.84 2.54
CA ILE A 139 -13.85 -17.92 1.41
C ILE A 139 -12.50 -18.09 0.71
N SER A 140 -12.45 -17.73 -0.58
CA SER A 140 -11.21 -17.80 -1.37
C SER A 140 -10.15 -16.81 -0.93
N GLY A 141 -8.88 -17.01 -1.32
CA GLY A 141 -7.78 -16.08 -1.06
C GLY A 141 -8.07 -14.66 -1.56
N GLY A 142 -8.61 -14.54 -2.77
CA GLY A 142 -9.01 -13.23 -3.33
C GLY A 142 -10.15 -12.56 -2.54
N MET A 143 -11.09 -13.33 -1.98
CA MET A 143 -12.13 -12.78 -1.10
C MET A 143 -11.51 -12.31 0.23
N LYS A 144 -10.58 -13.07 0.82
CA LYS A 144 -9.85 -12.64 2.02
C LYS A 144 -9.13 -11.32 1.80
N GLN A 145 -8.48 -11.16 0.65
CA GLN A 145 -7.80 -9.91 0.28
C GLN A 145 -8.78 -8.74 0.20
N ARG A 146 -9.93 -8.95 -0.42
CA ARG A 146 -10.99 -7.92 -0.49
C ARG A 146 -11.55 -7.54 0.88
N VAL A 147 -11.73 -8.50 1.81
CA VAL A 147 -12.09 -8.18 3.20
C VAL A 147 -11.03 -7.34 3.89
N GLY A 148 -9.74 -7.65 3.69
CA GLY A 148 -8.63 -6.85 4.21
C GLY A 148 -8.63 -5.41 3.69
N ILE A 149 -8.92 -5.22 2.40
CA ILE A 149 -9.07 -3.90 1.76
C ILE A 149 -10.30 -3.17 2.34
N ALA A 150 -11.46 -3.84 2.44
CA ALA A 150 -12.68 -3.26 3.04
C ALA A 150 -12.41 -2.78 4.48
N ARG A 151 -11.73 -3.61 5.28
CA ARG A 151 -11.34 -3.25 6.66
C ARG A 151 -10.48 -1.99 6.71
N ALA A 152 -9.47 -1.88 5.85
CA ALA A 152 -8.60 -0.70 5.82
C ALA A 152 -9.35 0.56 5.36
N LEU A 153 -10.19 0.44 4.32
CA LEU A 153 -10.97 1.57 3.78
C LEU A 153 -12.09 2.03 4.71
N SER A 154 -12.69 1.11 5.49
CA SER A 154 -13.79 1.43 6.41
C SER A 154 -13.39 2.45 7.49
N MET A 155 -12.11 2.52 7.84
CA MET A 155 -11.56 3.49 8.79
C MET A 155 -11.44 4.91 8.22
N GLN A 156 -11.63 5.10 6.91
CA GLN A 156 -11.41 6.37 6.19
C GLN A 156 -10.03 7.00 6.49
N PRO A 157 -8.95 6.24 6.33
CA PRO A 157 -7.62 6.69 6.71
C PRO A 157 -7.16 7.85 5.81
N LYS A 158 -6.30 8.72 6.36
CA LYS A 158 -5.64 9.78 5.57
C LYS A 158 -4.48 9.24 4.75
N VAL A 159 -3.84 8.17 5.23
CA VAL A 159 -2.79 7.42 4.52
C VAL A 159 -3.22 5.96 4.42
N LEU A 160 -3.32 5.46 3.20
CA LEU A 160 -3.60 4.05 2.91
C LEU A 160 -2.30 3.37 2.48
N LEU A 161 -1.89 2.37 3.25
CA LEU A 161 -0.68 1.59 3.04
C LEU A 161 -1.07 0.20 2.57
N MET A 162 -0.52 -0.26 1.44
CA MET A 162 -0.91 -1.52 0.83
C MET A 162 0.32 -2.34 0.44
N ASP A 163 0.43 -3.54 0.98
CA ASP A 163 1.51 -4.49 0.65
C ASP A 163 0.98 -5.57 -0.30
N GLU A 164 1.31 -5.47 -1.59
CA GLU A 164 0.89 -6.36 -2.67
C GLU A 164 -0.63 -6.65 -2.68
N PRO A 165 -1.50 -5.61 -2.67
CA PRO A 165 -2.93 -5.75 -2.39
C PRO A 165 -3.70 -6.57 -3.44
N PHE A 166 -3.15 -6.75 -4.62
CA PHE A 166 -3.84 -7.39 -5.74
C PHE A 166 -3.22 -8.73 -6.17
N GLY A 167 -2.15 -9.18 -5.51
CA GLY A 167 -1.38 -10.36 -5.92
C GLY A 167 -2.18 -11.67 -5.94
N ALA A 168 -3.18 -11.83 -5.06
CA ALA A 168 -4.01 -13.03 -4.95
C ALA A 168 -5.27 -13.01 -5.84
N LEU A 169 -5.44 -11.98 -6.70
CA LEU A 169 -6.65 -11.77 -7.51
C LEU A 169 -6.46 -12.22 -8.96
N ASP A 170 -7.52 -12.78 -9.55
CA ASP A 170 -7.59 -12.97 -11.01
C ASP A 170 -7.62 -11.62 -11.74
N ALA A 171 -7.32 -11.62 -13.03
CA ALA A 171 -7.12 -10.41 -13.82
C ALA A 171 -8.35 -9.49 -13.87
N LEU A 172 -9.56 -10.05 -13.99
CA LEU A 172 -10.80 -9.25 -14.09
C LEU A 172 -11.19 -8.65 -12.73
N THR A 173 -11.14 -9.46 -11.68
CA THR A 173 -11.39 -9.00 -10.30
C THR A 173 -10.37 -7.93 -9.89
N ARG A 174 -9.09 -8.13 -10.24
CA ARG A 174 -8.01 -7.16 -10.01
C ARG A 174 -8.30 -5.83 -10.68
N ALA A 175 -8.59 -5.85 -11.99
CA ALA A 175 -8.87 -4.64 -12.75
C ALA A 175 -10.05 -3.85 -12.14
N HIS A 176 -11.15 -4.54 -11.83
CA HIS A 176 -12.32 -3.91 -11.24
C HIS A 176 -12.02 -3.30 -9.87
N LEU A 177 -11.33 -4.04 -8.99
CA LEU A 177 -11.00 -3.54 -7.65
C LEU A 177 -10.02 -2.35 -7.69
N GLN A 178 -9.08 -2.34 -8.63
CA GLN A 178 -8.19 -1.20 -8.86
C GLN A 178 -8.97 0.04 -9.30
N ASP A 179 -9.95 -0.11 -10.19
CA ASP A 179 -10.79 0.99 -10.65
C ASP A 179 -11.66 1.56 -9.51
N GLU A 180 -12.25 0.70 -8.66
CA GLU A 180 -12.99 1.12 -7.48
C GLU A 180 -12.07 1.81 -6.45
N LEU A 181 -10.88 1.26 -6.19
CA LEU A 181 -9.90 1.89 -5.32
C LEU A 181 -9.55 3.32 -5.79
N MET A 182 -9.33 3.49 -7.10
CA MET A 182 -9.00 4.83 -7.65
C MET A 182 -10.14 5.82 -7.47
N LYS A 183 -11.40 5.40 -7.60
CA LYS A 183 -12.57 6.25 -7.32
C LYS A 183 -12.62 6.68 -5.85
N ILE A 184 -12.35 5.74 -4.93
CA ILE A 184 -12.34 6.02 -3.48
C ILE A 184 -11.22 6.98 -3.14
N VAL A 185 -10.00 6.70 -3.60
CA VAL A 185 -8.84 7.58 -3.37
C VAL A 185 -9.11 8.98 -3.88
N ALA A 186 -9.70 9.12 -5.08
CA ALA A 186 -10.06 10.42 -5.64
C ALA A 186 -11.13 11.14 -4.80
N SER A 187 -12.16 10.43 -4.30
CA SER A 187 -13.25 11.03 -3.51
C SER A 187 -12.83 11.42 -2.10
N THR A 188 -11.93 10.65 -1.48
CA THR A 188 -11.46 10.87 -0.10
C THR A 188 -10.20 11.74 -0.01
N ASN A 189 -9.55 11.99 -1.14
CA ASN A 189 -8.22 12.62 -1.21
C ASN A 189 -7.19 11.95 -0.29
N SER A 190 -7.29 10.62 -0.14
CA SER A 190 -6.37 9.83 0.67
C SER A 190 -4.99 9.74 0.01
N THR A 191 -3.94 9.86 0.80
CA THR A 191 -2.57 9.58 0.37
C THR A 191 -2.35 8.08 0.32
N VAL A 192 -1.76 7.55 -0.75
CA VAL A 192 -1.57 6.09 -0.91
C VAL A 192 -0.10 5.76 -1.06
N VAL A 193 0.36 4.75 -0.31
CA VAL A 193 1.66 4.11 -0.52
C VAL A 193 1.41 2.63 -0.77
N MET A 194 1.71 2.16 -1.97
CA MET A 194 1.50 0.78 -2.38
C MET A 194 2.84 0.10 -2.67
N VAL A 195 2.99 -1.13 -2.23
CA VAL A 195 4.06 -2.04 -2.65
C VAL A 195 3.49 -2.96 -3.71
N THR A 196 4.17 -3.10 -4.83
CA THR A 196 3.88 -4.13 -5.83
C THR A 196 5.15 -4.58 -6.55
N HIS A 197 5.11 -5.74 -7.15
CA HIS A 197 6.11 -6.23 -8.11
C HIS A 197 5.61 -6.15 -9.57
N ASP A 198 4.37 -5.72 -9.77
CA ASP A 198 3.75 -5.58 -11.09
C ASP A 198 3.98 -4.15 -11.62
N VAL A 199 4.72 -4.07 -12.74
CA VAL A 199 5.08 -2.79 -13.38
C VAL A 199 3.84 -2.10 -13.97
N ASP A 200 2.90 -2.86 -14.51
CA ASP A 200 1.68 -2.32 -15.09
C ASP A 200 0.77 -1.72 -14.01
N GLU A 201 0.68 -2.35 -12.83
CA GLU A 201 0.00 -1.75 -11.66
C GLU A 201 0.66 -0.44 -11.22
N ALA A 202 2.00 -0.43 -11.13
CA ALA A 202 2.74 0.76 -10.71
C ALA A 202 2.48 1.95 -11.66
N VAL A 203 2.60 1.75 -12.97
CA VAL A 203 2.37 2.83 -13.96
C VAL A 203 0.90 3.23 -14.03
N LEU A 204 -0.03 2.27 -13.92
CA LEU A 204 -1.46 2.57 -14.03
C LEU A 204 -1.99 3.39 -12.87
N LEU A 205 -1.55 3.12 -11.64
CA LEU A 205 -2.19 3.66 -10.43
C LEU A 205 -1.47 4.88 -9.84
N SER A 206 -0.14 4.99 -10.04
CA SER A 206 0.69 5.92 -9.27
C SER A 206 0.84 7.30 -9.91
N ASP A 207 1.06 8.31 -9.08
CA ASP A 207 1.59 9.62 -9.49
C ASP A 207 3.12 9.60 -9.55
N ARG A 208 3.76 8.84 -8.65
CA ARG A 208 5.20 8.56 -8.69
C ARG A 208 5.47 7.10 -8.36
N ILE A 209 6.51 6.58 -8.98
CA ILE A 209 7.05 5.24 -8.73
C ILE A 209 8.42 5.41 -8.08
N VAL A 210 8.55 4.91 -6.86
CA VAL A 210 9.80 4.90 -6.09
C VAL A 210 10.47 3.56 -6.29
N MET A 211 11.58 3.55 -6.99
CA MET A 211 12.34 2.36 -7.36
C MET A 211 13.46 2.13 -6.35
N MET A 212 13.42 1.02 -5.63
CA MET A 212 14.38 0.69 -4.58
C MET A 212 15.53 -0.15 -5.12
N THR A 213 16.74 0.12 -4.61
CA THR A 213 17.94 -0.67 -4.92
C THR A 213 17.87 -2.04 -4.25
N ASN A 214 18.73 -2.98 -4.65
CA ASN A 214 18.84 -4.28 -3.99
C ASN A 214 19.48 -4.14 -2.61
N GLY A 215 19.02 -4.98 -1.64
CA GLY A 215 19.66 -5.12 -0.34
C GLY A 215 20.98 -5.92 -0.39
N PRO A 216 21.74 -5.97 0.71
CA PRO A 216 21.55 -5.24 1.98
C PRO A 216 21.75 -3.72 1.83
N ALA A 217 21.38 -2.96 2.86
CA ALA A 217 21.45 -1.50 2.87
C ALA A 217 20.76 -0.86 1.65
N ALA A 218 19.53 -1.32 1.35
CA ALA A 218 18.78 -0.80 0.23
C ALA A 218 18.39 0.68 0.44
N THR A 219 18.42 1.43 -0.64
CA THR A 219 18.03 2.84 -0.67
C THR A 219 17.08 3.13 -1.83
N ILE A 220 16.63 4.37 -1.95
CA ILE A 220 15.89 4.82 -3.14
C ILE A 220 16.90 5.01 -4.27
N GLY A 221 16.74 4.24 -5.34
CA GLY A 221 17.60 4.32 -6.50
C GLY A 221 17.16 5.40 -7.49
N GLU A 222 15.84 5.49 -7.73
CA GLU A 222 15.25 6.45 -8.65
C GLU A 222 13.79 6.70 -8.31
N ILE A 223 13.27 7.89 -8.62
CA ILE A 223 11.86 8.23 -8.51
C ILE A 223 11.36 8.68 -9.88
N LEU A 224 10.45 7.91 -10.47
CA LEU A 224 9.82 8.20 -11.75
C LEU A 224 8.47 8.89 -11.52
N THR A 225 8.28 10.06 -12.11
CA THR A 225 6.97 10.74 -12.14
C THR A 225 6.12 10.16 -13.26
N VAL A 226 4.85 9.85 -12.97
CA VAL A 226 3.88 9.32 -13.92
C VAL A 226 2.88 10.44 -14.25
N ASP A 227 3.15 11.16 -15.32
CA ASP A 227 2.41 12.33 -15.79
C ASP A 227 1.23 11.98 -16.73
N LEU A 228 0.76 10.74 -16.68
CA LEU A 228 -0.43 10.30 -17.41
C LEU A 228 -1.70 10.97 -16.84
N PRO A 229 -2.60 11.50 -17.69
CA PRO A 229 -3.82 12.15 -17.23
C PRO A 229 -4.76 11.18 -16.49
N LYS A 230 -5.45 11.68 -15.46
CA LYS A 230 -6.49 10.95 -14.72
C LYS A 230 -7.89 11.43 -15.16
N PRO A 231 -8.92 10.55 -15.19
CA PRO A 231 -8.87 9.12 -14.88
C PRO A 231 -8.20 8.30 -16.00
N ARG A 232 -7.40 7.31 -15.63
CA ARG A 232 -6.66 6.46 -16.56
C ARG A 232 -7.55 5.35 -17.09
N ASN A 233 -7.74 5.30 -18.40
CA ASN A 233 -8.53 4.27 -19.07
C ASN A 233 -7.59 3.18 -19.61
N ARG A 234 -7.74 1.93 -19.13
CA ARG A 234 -6.87 0.78 -19.49
C ARG A 234 -6.83 0.51 -20.99
N LEU A 235 -7.99 0.61 -21.67
CA LEU A 235 -8.07 0.34 -23.11
C LEU A 235 -7.37 1.44 -23.91
N ALA A 236 -7.50 2.70 -23.51
CA ALA A 236 -6.80 3.81 -24.15
C ALA A 236 -5.28 3.71 -23.94
N LEU A 237 -4.84 3.31 -22.73
CA LEU A 237 -3.41 3.16 -22.41
C LEU A 237 -2.76 1.97 -23.12
N ALA A 238 -3.52 0.95 -23.54
CA ALA A 238 -2.98 -0.22 -24.22
C ALA A 238 -2.19 0.13 -25.51
N ASN A 239 -2.51 1.25 -26.15
CA ASN A 239 -1.82 1.73 -27.36
C ASN A 239 -1.09 3.08 -27.14
N ASP A 240 -0.98 3.53 -25.89
CA ASP A 240 -0.35 4.81 -25.55
C ASP A 240 1.18 4.67 -25.49
N THR A 241 1.87 5.41 -26.36
CA THR A 241 3.35 5.35 -26.44
C THR A 241 4.03 5.87 -25.19
N HIS A 242 3.43 6.85 -24.50
CA HIS A 242 3.98 7.41 -23.28
C HIS A 242 3.84 6.43 -22.11
N TYR A 243 2.68 5.74 -22.02
CA TYR A 243 2.51 4.63 -21.07
C TYR A 243 3.58 3.55 -21.26
N HIS A 244 3.83 3.13 -22.52
CA HIS A 244 4.87 2.13 -22.81
C HIS A 244 6.28 2.63 -22.50
N SER A 245 6.56 3.92 -22.70
CA SER A 245 7.84 4.53 -22.34
C SER A 245 8.07 4.50 -20.81
N LEU A 246 7.08 4.91 -20.01
CA LEU A 246 7.15 4.86 -18.55
C LEU A 246 7.37 3.42 -18.04
N ARG A 247 6.60 2.47 -18.59
CA ARG A 247 6.76 1.04 -18.29
C ARG A 247 8.17 0.54 -18.63
N GLY A 248 8.69 0.94 -19.78
CA GLY A 248 10.06 0.64 -20.22
C GLY A 248 11.11 1.14 -19.24
N SER A 249 10.99 2.37 -18.76
CA SER A 249 11.91 2.98 -17.77
C SER A 249 11.95 2.19 -16.46
N VAL A 250 10.78 1.75 -15.96
CA VAL A 250 10.73 0.93 -14.74
C VAL A 250 11.40 -0.42 -14.96
N LEU A 251 11.14 -1.09 -16.09
CA LEU A 251 11.76 -2.37 -16.44
C LEU A 251 13.28 -2.22 -16.58
N GLU A 252 13.75 -1.17 -17.25
CA GLU A 252 15.18 -0.90 -17.42
C GLU A 252 15.87 -0.76 -16.06
N PHE A 253 15.30 0.02 -15.13
CA PHE A 253 15.83 0.13 -13.78
C PHE A 253 15.94 -1.23 -13.08
N LEU A 254 14.87 -2.02 -13.12
CA LEU A 254 14.83 -3.32 -12.45
C LEU A 254 15.89 -4.29 -13.02
N TYR A 255 16.03 -4.36 -14.35
CA TYR A 255 17.00 -5.24 -15.00
C TYR A 255 18.44 -4.77 -14.85
N GLN A 256 18.74 -3.48 -14.98
CA GLN A 256 20.10 -2.95 -14.87
C GLN A 256 20.69 -3.13 -13.46
N LYS A 257 19.87 -3.00 -12.42
CA LYS A 257 20.33 -3.19 -11.04
C LYS A 257 20.63 -4.65 -10.71
N GLN A 258 20.01 -5.63 -11.42
CA GLN A 258 20.37 -7.04 -11.32
C GLN A 258 21.72 -7.34 -12.01
N ALA A 259 21.95 -6.79 -13.20
CA ALA A 259 23.17 -7.07 -13.98
C ALA A 259 24.45 -6.64 -13.23
N LYS A 260 24.41 -5.60 -12.42
CA LYS A 260 25.54 -5.15 -11.60
C LYS A 260 25.89 -6.08 -10.43
N LYS A 261 24.99 -7.00 -10.03
CA LYS A 261 25.23 -7.95 -8.93
C LYS A 261 25.90 -9.24 -9.37
N VAL A 262 25.81 -9.58 -10.65
CA VAL A 262 26.43 -10.79 -11.23
C VAL A 262 27.91 -10.53 -11.59
N ALA A 263 28.32 -9.27 -11.66
CA ALA A 263 29.69 -8.85 -12.03
C ALA A 263 30.60 -8.48 -10.82
N ALA A 264 30.14 -8.70 -9.58
CA ALA A 264 30.87 -8.49 -8.33
C ALA A 264 30.95 -9.82 -7.55
#